data_6519c9bf951ca668a88ebe797fa9fc1f
#
_entry.id   6519c9bf951ca668a88ebe797fa9fc1f
#
_cell.length_a   1.000
_cell.length_b   1.000
_cell.length_c   1.000
_cell.angle_alpha   90.00
_cell.angle_beta   90.00
_cell.angle_gamma   90.00
#
_symmetry.space_group_name_H-M   'P 1'
#
loop_
_entity.id
_entity.type
_entity.pdbx_description
1 polymer ?
#
loop_
_entity_poly.entity_id
_entity_poly.type
_entity_poly.pdbx_seq_one_letter_code
_entity_poly.pdbx_strand_id
1 'polypeptide(L)'
;NGAKGPAANGAAPGHILSDVTRDSIQALMIIRSHRVRGHLYAELDPLGLEQPLSHTELDPESYGFSEADYDREIYIHDRLGLGEKAPLRDIVEKVRATYCGHIGVEYMHMTSTEEKVWIQDRIEGTRNQTDFTDIGKTTILERLTEAETFEQFLNVKYTGTKRFGLDGSESLVP
;
A
#
# COMPACT_ATOMS: atom_id res chain seq x y z
N ASN A 1 54.55 10.33 31.59
CA ASN A 1 53.13 10.08 31.80
C ASN A 1 52.32 10.90 30.81
N GLY A 2 52.10 10.33 29.63
CA GLY A 2 51.21 10.91 28.59
C GLY A 2 49.90 10.15 28.56
N ALA A 3 48.84 10.77 28.98
CA ALA A 3 47.47 10.28 28.81
C ALA A 3 47.05 10.40 27.35
N LYS A 4 46.84 9.31 26.65
CA LYS A 4 46.14 9.27 25.37
C LYS A 4 44.63 9.44 25.61
N GLY A 5 44.09 10.56 25.16
CA GLY A 5 42.64 10.76 25.04
C GLY A 5 41.99 9.81 24.00
N PRO A 6 40.70 9.51 24.12
CA PRO A 6 40.03 8.62 23.18
C PRO A 6 39.92 9.25 21.78
N ALA A 7 40.32 8.48 20.77
CA ALA A 7 40.19 8.84 19.37
C ALA A 7 38.69 8.89 19.03
N ALA A 8 38.19 10.05 18.63
CA ALA A 8 36.89 10.21 18.01
C ALA A 8 36.93 9.50 16.64
N ASN A 9 36.20 8.41 16.49
CA ASN A 9 35.94 7.76 15.21
C ASN A 9 35.03 8.64 14.36
N GLY A 10 35.60 9.64 13.71
CA GLY A 10 34.95 10.40 12.63
C GLY A 10 34.96 9.54 11.37
N ALA A 11 33.83 9.00 10.98
CA ALA A 11 33.69 8.36 9.68
C ALA A 11 34.06 9.39 8.58
N ALA A 12 34.84 8.95 7.58
CA ALA A 12 35.25 9.84 6.48
C ALA A 12 34.02 10.36 5.71
N PRO A 13 34.01 11.63 5.26
CA PRO A 13 32.84 12.22 4.59
C PRO A 13 32.31 11.43 3.41
N GLY A 14 33.16 10.72 2.66
CA GLY A 14 32.79 9.87 1.54
C GLY A 14 31.99 8.62 1.95
N HIS A 15 32.20 8.11 3.16
CA HIS A 15 31.46 6.95 3.65
C HIS A 15 30.03 7.30 4.05
N ILE A 16 29.84 8.48 4.66
CA ILE A 16 28.52 9.00 5.06
C ILE A 16 27.65 9.25 3.84
N LEU A 17 28.20 9.85 2.77
CA LEU A 17 27.46 10.11 1.53
C LEU A 17 27.04 8.80 0.84
N SER A 18 27.86 7.76 0.88
CA SER A 18 27.52 6.45 0.32
C SER A 18 26.39 5.76 1.10
N ASP A 19 26.37 5.89 2.43
CA ASP A 19 25.34 5.31 3.28
C ASP A 19 23.98 6.00 3.11
N VAL A 20 23.97 7.34 3.08
CA VAL A 20 22.73 8.11 2.83
C VAL A 20 22.15 7.78 1.45
N THR A 21 22.99 7.67 0.42
CA THR A 21 22.54 7.31 -0.93
C THR A 21 21.98 5.89 -0.96
N ARG A 22 22.64 4.95 -0.29
CA ARG A 22 22.18 3.56 -0.20
C ARG A 22 20.82 3.49 0.48
N ASP A 23 20.66 4.15 1.62
CA ASP A 23 19.40 4.17 2.39
C ASP A 23 18.26 4.74 1.55
N SER A 24 18.50 5.82 0.81
CA SER A 24 17.51 6.39 -0.10
C SER A 24 17.09 5.41 -1.19
N ILE A 25 18.02 4.72 -1.82
CA ILE A 25 17.73 3.70 -2.84
C ILE A 25 16.91 2.56 -2.22
N GLN A 26 17.29 2.07 -1.04
CA GLN A 26 16.60 0.98 -0.35
C GLN A 26 15.18 1.39 0.05
N ALA A 27 14.97 2.58 0.57
CA ALA A 27 13.64 3.10 0.88
C ALA A 27 12.75 3.24 -0.37
N LEU A 28 13.31 3.72 -1.48
CA LEU A 28 12.59 3.79 -2.76
C LEU A 28 12.24 2.39 -3.29
N MET A 29 13.08 1.39 -3.04
CA MET A 29 12.77 -0.01 -3.38
C MET A 29 11.63 -0.55 -2.52
N ILE A 30 11.58 -0.26 -1.22
CA ILE A 30 10.46 -0.62 -0.33
C ILE A 30 9.15 -0.01 -0.84
N ILE A 31 9.15 1.29 -1.14
CA ILE A 31 7.97 1.98 -1.70
C ILE A 31 7.52 1.29 -3.00
N ARG A 32 8.46 0.99 -3.90
CA ARG A 32 8.14 0.32 -5.16
C ARG A 32 7.58 -1.09 -4.94
N SER A 33 8.14 -1.86 -4.02
CA SER A 33 7.67 -3.22 -3.71
C SER A 33 6.24 -3.21 -3.19
N HIS A 34 5.89 -2.27 -2.31
CA HIS A 34 4.51 -2.12 -1.85
C HIS A 34 3.56 -1.72 -2.99
N ARG A 35 3.96 -0.83 -3.90
CA ARG A 35 3.16 -0.47 -5.08
C ARG A 35 2.90 -1.65 -6.02
N VAL A 36 3.85 -2.58 -6.13
CA VAL A 36 3.75 -3.73 -7.02
C VAL A 36 3.07 -4.92 -6.36
N ARG A 37 3.32 -5.17 -5.08
CA ARG A 37 2.93 -6.41 -4.38
C ARG A 37 2.16 -6.20 -3.09
N GLY A 38 1.91 -4.97 -2.68
CA GLY A 38 1.20 -4.69 -1.43
C GLY A 38 -0.17 -5.37 -1.36
N HIS A 39 -0.88 -5.46 -2.49
CA HIS A 39 -2.18 -6.13 -2.59
C HIS A 39 -2.16 -7.61 -2.16
N LEU A 40 -1.02 -8.30 -2.27
CA LEU A 40 -0.88 -9.69 -1.81
C LEU A 40 -0.92 -9.82 -0.28
N TYR A 41 -0.74 -8.70 0.42
CA TYR A 41 -0.81 -8.60 1.89
C TYR A 41 -2.08 -7.89 2.36
N ALA A 42 -2.92 -7.46 1.44
CA ALA A 42 -4.15 -6.79 1.79
C ALA A 42 -5.10 -7.77 2.48
N GLU A 43 -5.74 -7.30 3.54
CA GLU A 43 -6.74 -8.03 4.30
C GLU A 43 -8.08 -8.00 3.54
N LEU A 44 -8.18 -8.82 2.49
CA LEU A 44 -9.35 -8.83 1.58
C LEU A 44 -10.45 -9.78 2.04
N ASP A 45 -10.18 -10.63 3.02
CA ASP A 45 -11.16 -11.57 3.57
C ASP A 45 -11.77 -11.04 4.87
N PRO A 46 -13.00 -10.50 4.85
CA PRO A 46 -13.65 -9.97 6.05
C PRO A 46 -14.02 -11.06 7.06
N LEU A 47 -14.01 -12.34 6.66
CA LEU A 47 -14.30 -13.48 7.54
C LEU A 47 -13.03 -14.05 8.16
N GLY A 48 -11.84 -13.67 7.68
CA GLY A 48 -10.55 -14.14 8.19
C GLY A 48 -10.30 -15.63 7.97
N LEU A 49 -10.87 -16.22 6.91
CA LEU A 49 -10.72 -17.63 6.57
C LEU A 49 -9.40 -17.90 5.84
N GLU A 50 -8.88 -16.89 5.13
CA GLU A 50 -7.61 -16.96 4.43
C GLU A 50 -6.49 -16.34 5.26
N GLN A 51 -5.31 -16.97 5.23
CA GLN A 51 -4.12 -16.39 5.84
C GLN A 51 -3.39 -15.54 4.79
N PRO A 52 -3.03 -14.28 5.11
CA PRO A 52 -2.25 -13.45 4.20
C PRO A 52 -0.93 -14.14 3.84
N LEU A 53 -0.56 -14.11 2.57
CA LEU A 53 0.72 -14.63 2.11
C LEU A 53 1.85 -13.78 2.68
N SER A 54 2.85 -14.39 3.30
CA SER A 54 4.08 -13.72 3.74
C SER A 54 4.99 -13.44 2.54
N HIS A 55 5.41 -12.19 2.35
CA HIS A 55 6.31 -11.81 1.26
C HIS A 55 7.48 -10.99 1.80
N THR A 56 8.65 -11.59 1.82
CA THR A 56 9.87 -10.97 2.38
C THR A 56 10.25 -9.65 1.71
N GLU A 57 9.84 -9.43 0.46
CA GLU A 57 10.09 -8.17 -0.26
C GLU A 57 9.35 -6.94 0.29
N LEU A 58 8.39 -7.10 1.21
CA LEU A 58 7.72 -5.98 1.87
C LEU A 58 8.35 -5.64 3.23
N ASP A 59 9.28 -6.46 3.71
CA ASP A 59 9.92 -6.26 5.00
C ASP A 59 11.18 -5.41 4.85
N PRO A 60 11.33 -4.32 5.63
CA PRO A 60 12.50 -3.45 5.58
C PRO A 60 13.83 -4.18 5.82
N GLU A 61 13.82 -5.26 6.58
CA GLU A 61 14.99 -6.11 6.85
C GLU A 61 15.58 -6.71 5.57
N SER A 62 14.74 -7.05 4.59
CA SER A 62 15.17 -7.55 3.28
C SER A 62 16.00 -6.53 2.49
N TYR A 63 15.90 -5.27 2.85
CA TYR A 63 16.64 -4.14 2.27
C TYR A 63 17.81 -3.71 3.14
N GLY A 64 18.12 -4.46 4.21
CA GLY A 64 19.24 -4.19 5.10
C GLY A 64 18.97 -3.15 6.18
N PHE A 65 17.72 -2.78 6.42
CA PHE A 65 17.32 -1.98 7.56
C PHE A 65 17.11 -2.88 8.80
N SER A 66 17.41 -2.33 9.95
CA SER A 66 17.14 -2.93 11.25
C SER A 66 16.18 -2.07 12.05
N GLU A 67 15.68 -2.58 13.16
CA GLU A 67 14.78 -1.81 14.04
C GLU A 67 15.42 -0.49 14.53
N ALA A 68 16.74 -0.46 14.70
CA ALA A 68 17.48 0.75 15.08
C ALA A 68 17.43 1.86 14.00
N ASP A 69 17.07 1.53 12.77
CA ASP A 69 17.03 2.46 11.65
C ASP A 69 15.67 3.13 11.47
N TYR A 70 14.63 2.67 12.17
CA TYR A 70 13.25 3.12 11.97
C TYR A 70 13.02 4.61 12.24
N ASP A 71 13.78 5.20 13.15
CA ASP A 71 13.68 6.63 13.47
C ASP A 71 14.65 7.49 12.66
N ARG A 72 15.44 6.88 11.75
CA ARG A 72 16.37 7.60 10.90
C ARG A 72 15.66 8.25 9.73
N GLU A 73 15.91 9.53 9.53
CA GLU A 73 15.42 10.29 8.38
C GLU A 73 16.11 9.87 7.08
N ILE A 74 15.29 9.49 6.09
CA ILE A 74 15.74 9.05 4.77
C ILE A 74 15.19 9.99 3.71
N TYR A 75 16.01 10.36 2.74
CA TYR A 75 15.62 11.19 1.60
C TYR A 75 14.81 10.34 0.60
N ILE A 76 13.57 10.76 0.33
CA ILE A 76 12.62 10.07 -0.55
C ILE A 76 12.06 10.93 -1.67
N HIS A 77 12.57 12.16 -1.84
CA HIS A 77 12.18 13.08 -2.91
C HIS A 77 10.67 13.35 -2.96
N ASP A 78 10.07 13.69 -1.81
CA ASP A 78 8.63 13.99 -1.66
C ASP A 78 7.69 12.87 -2.16
N ARG A 79 8.17 11.63 -2.11
CA ARG A 79 7.30 10.47 -2.37
C ARG A 79 6.33 10.30 -1.21
N LEU A 80 5.15 9.76 -1.50
CA LEU A 80 4.11 9.48 -0.51
C LEU A 80 3.48 10.72 0.16
N GLY A 81 3.86 11.95 -0.26
CA GLY A 81 3.42 13.17 0.41
C GLY A 81 3.94 13.33 1.84
N LEU A 82 5.12 12.77 2.13
CA LEU A 82 5.79 12.88 3.44
C LEU A 82 6.88 13.97 3.47
N GLY A 83 7.06 14.71 2.38
CA GLY A 83 8.13 15.67 2.21
C GLY A 83 9.40 15.05 1.62
N GLU A 84 10.46 15.85 1.49
CA GLU A 84 11.72 15.40 0.89
C GLU A 84 12.40 14.27 1.71
N LYS A 85 12.24 14.33 3.04
CA LYS A 85 12.79 13.36 4.00
C LYS A 85 11.70 12.93 4.95
N ALA A 86 11.76 11.67 5.36
CA ALA A 86 10.88 11.13 6.37
C ALA A 86 11.59 10.01 7.15
N PRO A 87 11.22 9.76 8.42
CA PRO A 87 11.65 8.59 9.16
C PRO A 87 11.25 7.30 8.44
N LEU A 88 12.08 6.27 8.48
CA LEU A 88 11.75 4.97 7.87
C LEU A 88 10.42 4.42 8.42
N ARG A 89 10.13 4.63 9.68
CA ARG A 89 8.87 4.26 10.34
C ARG A 89 7.67 4.82 9.59
N ASP A 90 7.68 6.11 9.30
CA ASP A 90 6.57 6.80 8.63
C ASP A 90 6.40 6.33 7.18
N ILE A 91 7.52 6.05 6.51
CA ILE A 91 7.52 5.50 5.15
C ILE A 91 6.84 4.12 5.16
N VAL A 92 7.27 3.22 6.06
CA VAL A 92 6.73 1.85 6.17
C VAL A 92 5.26 1.87 6.58
N GLU A 93 4.89 2.67 7.58
CA GLU A 93 3.50 2.84 8.01
C GLU A 93 2.61 3.33 6.85
N LYS A 94 3.07 4.36 6.15
CA LYS A 94 2.32 4.94 5.02
C LYS A 94 2.07 3.93 3.91
N VAL A 95 3.10 3.20 3.47
CA VAL A 95 2.94 2.22 2.37
C VAL A 95 2.12 1.02 2.81
N ARG A 96 2.27 0.53 4.03
CA ARG A 96 1.44 -0.56 4.57
C ARG A 96 -0.03 -0.15 4.66
N ALA A 97 -0.32 1.02 5.24
CA ALA A 97 -1.68 1.54 5.34
C ALA A 97 -2.34 1.73 3.97
N THR A 98 -1.55 2.13 2.95
CA THR A 98 -2.06 2.40 1.60
C THR A 98 -2.29 1.13 0.78
N TYR A 99 -1.36 0.17 0.86
CA TYR A 99 -1.32 -0.96 -0.09
C TYR A 99 -1.64 -2.32 0.54
N CYS A 100 -1.61 -2.43 1.87
CA CYS A 100 -1.86 -3.68 2.59
C CYS A 100 -3.10 -3.60 3.50
N GLY A 101 -3.97 -2.61 3.32
CA GLY A 101 -5.24 -2.48 4.05
C GLY A 101 -6.33 -3.39 3.48
N HIS A 102 -7.60 -2.98 3.61
CA HIS A 102 -8.75 -3.75 3.15
C HIS A 102 -9.08 -3.60 1.66
N ILE A 103 -8.27 -2.84 0.91
CA ILE A 103 -8.43 -2.62 -0.53
C ILE A 103 -7.13 -2.99 -1.24
N GLY A 104 -7.15 -4.03 -2.04
CA GLY A 104 -6.04 -4.42 -2.91
C GLY A 104 -6.02 -3.56 -4.17
N VAL A 105 -4.86 -2.95 -4.48
CA VAL A 105 -4.72 -2.08 -5.67
C VAL A 105 -3.63 -2.62 -6.57
N GLU A 106 -4.01 -2.94 -7.81
CA GLU A 106 -3.12 -3.41 -8.86
C GLU A 106 -3.15 -2.46 -10.06
N TYR A 107 -2.14 -1.61 -10.21
CA TYR A 107 -2.08 -0.61 -11.28
C TYR A 107 -0.70 -0.50 -11.94
N MET A 108 0.32 -1.16 -11.38
CA MET A 108 1.70 -1.03 -11.87
C MET A 108 1.92 -1.67 -13.25
N HIS A 109 1.00 -2.49 -13.73
CA HIS A 109 0.98 -3.07 -15.08
C HIS A 109 0.60 -2.05 -16.18
N MET A 110 -0.01 -0.93 -15.82
CA MET A 110 -0.39 0.13 -16.77
C MET A 110 0.84 0.68 -17.49
N THR A 111 0.70 1.00 -18.78
CA THR A 111 1.79 1.56 -19.57
C THR A 111 1.92 3.07 -19.43
N SER A 112 0.79 3.77 -19.27
CA SER A 112 0.75 5.22 -19.11
C SER A 112 1.34 5.66 -17.76
N THR A 113 2.36 6.50 -17.80
CA THR A 113 2.95 7.09 -16.59
C THR A 113 2.00 8.09 -15.94
N GLU A 114 1.25 8.85 -16.74
CA GLU A 114 0.30 9.86 -16.24
C GLU A 114 -0.81 9.20 -15.43
N GLU A 115 -1.39 8.10 -15.94
CA GLU A 115 -2.42 7.34 -15.23
C GLU A 115 -1.89 6.75 -13.92
N LYS A 116 -0.66 6.19 -13.93
CA LYS A 116 -0.02 5.70 -12.70
C LYS A 116 0.15 6.78 -11.65
N VAL A 117 0.64 7.95 -12.04
CA VAL A 117 0.81 9.08 -11.12
C VAL A 117 -0.54 9.55 -10.60
N TRP A 118 -1.55 9.64 -11.48
CA TRP A 118 -2.90 10.03 -11.11
C TRP A 118 -3.52 9.12 -10.03
N ILE A 119 -3.32 7.81 -10.14
CA ILE A 119 -3.76 6.84 -9.13
C ILE A 119 -2.96 7.02 -7.84
N GLN A 120 -1.62 7.09 -7.94
CA GLN A 120 -0.73 7.23 -6.79
C GLN A 120 -1.10 8.44 -5.93
N ASP A 121 -1.29 9.59 -6.53
CA ASP A 121 -1.62 10.83 -5.82
C ASP A 121 -2.93 10.71 -5.04
N ARG A 122 -3.90 9.97 -5.58
CA ARG A 122 -5.20 9.76 -4.93
C ARG A 122 -5.13 8.78 -3.78
N ILE A 123 -4.53 7.62 -4.00
CA ILE A 123 -4.52 6.56 -2.98
C ILE A 123 -3.49 6.83 -1.88
N GLU A 124 -2.32 7.37 -2.22
CA GLU A 124 -1.27 7.65 -1.23
C GLU A 124 -1.63 8.85 -0.34
N GLY A 125 -2.33 9.85 -0.87
CA GLY A 125 -2.81 11.00 -0.10
C GLY A 125 -3.77 10.58 1.02
N THR A 126 -4.72 9.73 0.71
CA THR A 126 -5.77 9.25 1.63
C THR A 126 -5.42 7.95 2.36
N ARG A 127 -4.22 7.39 2.16
CA ARG A 127 -3.85 6.03 2.60
C ARG A 127 -4.82 4.96 2.08
N ASN A 128 -5.39 5.19 0.91
CA ASN A 128 -6.40 4.33 0.28
C ASN A 128 -7.61 4.05 1.19
N GLN A 129 -7.95 5.00 2.06
CA GLN A 129 -9.09 4.93 2.96
C GLN A 129 -10.19 5.84 2.47
N THR A 130 -11.40 5.34 2.48
CA THR A 130 -12.62 6.08 2.16
C THR A 130 -13.53 6.11 3.37
N ASP A 131 -13.80 7.32 3.87
CA ASP A 131 -14.74 7.53 4.97
C ASP A 131 -16.16 7.67 4.42
N PHE A 132 -16.85 6.56 4.27
CA PHE A 132 -18.27 6.59 3.99
C PHE A 132 -19.07 6.91 5.26
N THR A 133 -20.03 7.81 5.13
CA THR A 133 -21.04 8.02 6.19
C THR A 133 -21.90 6.76 6.37
N ASP A 134 -22.56 6.61 7.52
CA ASP A 134 -23.46 5.47 7.75
C ASP A 134 -24.60 5.42 6.73
N ILE A 135 -25.09 6.59 6.29
CA ILE A 135 -26.07 6.69 5.21
C ILE A 135 -25.48 6.15 3.91
N GLY A 136 -24.25 6.55 3.57
CA GLY A 136 -23.55 6.03 2.38
C GLY A 136 -23.39 4.52 2.40
N LYS A 137 -22.93 3.95 3.52
CA LYS A 137 -22.79 2.50 3.71
C LYS A 137 -24.13 1.77 3.55
N THR A 138 -25.21 2.33 4.14
CA THR A 138 -26.56 1.76 4.04
C THR A 138 -27.06 1.80 2.60
N THR A 139 -26.82 2.90 1.88
CA THR A 139 -27.21 3.03 0.47
C THR A 139 -26.46 2.02 -0.41
N ILE A 140 -25.16 1.83 -0.20
CA ILE A 140 -24.37 0.82 -0.93
C ILE A 140 -24.94 -0.59 -0.70
N LEU A 141 -25.21 -0.95 0.57
CA LEU A 141 -25.80 -2.24 0.93
C LEU A 141 -27.17 -2.43 0.28
N GLU A 142 -28.02 -1.39 0.30
CA GLU A 142 -29.35 -1.42 -0.32
C GLU A 142 -29.24 -1.71 -1.82
N ARG A 143 -28.37 -1.00 -2.54
CA ARG A 143 -28.17 -1.20 -3.99
C ARG A 143 -27.64 -2.59 -4.33
N LEU A 144 -26.68 -3.08 -3.57
CA LEU A 144 -26.14 -4.44 -3.76
C LEU A 144 -27.25 -5.49 -3.53
N THR A 145 -28.06 -5.33 -2.46
CA THR A 145 -29.15 -6.24 -2.14
C THR A 145 -30.25 -6.19 -3.21
N GLU A 146 -30.59 -5.01 -3.73
CA GLU A 146 -31.53 -4.85 -4.84
C GLU A 146 -31.07 -5.61 -6.08
N ALA A 147 -29.79 -5.43 -6.48
CA ALA A 147 -29.22 -6.07 -7.67
C ALA A 147 -29.20 -7.59 -7.51
N GLU A 148 -28.73 -8.13 -6.40
CA GLU A 148 -28.69 -9.56 -6.14
C GLU A 148 -30.10 -10.16 -6.11
N THR A 149 -31.04 -9.54 -5.40
CA THR A 149 -32.42 -10.01 -5.32
C THR A 149 -33.09 -10.02 -6.68
N PHE A 150 -32.82 -8.99 -7.51
CA PHE A 150 -33.33 -8.93 -8.88
C PHE A 150 -32.78 -10.06 -9.75
N GLU A 151 -31.49 -10.34 -9.67
CA GLU A 151 -30.87 -11.46 -10.38
C GLU A 151 -31.48 -12.82 -9.96
N GLN A 152 -31.66 -13.02 -8.65
CA GLN A 152 -32.31 -14.22 -8.10
C GLN A 152 -33.76 -14.35 -8.61
N PHE A 153 -34.53 -13.27 -8.59
CA PHE A 153 -35.88 -13.25 -9.11
C PHE A 153 -35.92 -13.66 -10.60
N LEU A 154 -35.06 -13.06 -11.42
CA LEU A 154 -34.99 -13.41 -12.84
C LEU A 154 -34.59 -14.88 -13.06
N ASN A 155 -33.74 -15.41 -12.20
CA ASN A 155 -33.30 -16.79 -12.27
C ASN A 155 -34.43 -17.77 -12.03
N VAL A 156 -35.30 -17.45 -11.09
CA VAL A 156 -36.50 -18.28 -10.78
C VAL A 156 -37.60 -18.09 -11.84
N LYS A 157 -37.85 -16.83 -12.22
CA LYS A 157 -39.00 -16.48 -13.08
C LYS A 157 -38.75 -16.83 -14.56
N TYR A 158 -37.54 -16.69 -15.03
CA TYR A 158 -37.17 -16.85 -16.45
C TYR A 158 -36.05 -17.86 -16.62
N THR A 159 -36.27 -19.08 -16.13
CA THR A 159 -35.32 -20.18 -16.23
C THR A 159 -34.95 -20.47 -17.68
N GLY A 160 -33.65 -20.60 -17.98
CA GLY A 160 -33.14 -20.89 -19.31
C GLY A 160 -32.92 -19.68 -20.23
N THR A 161 -33.27 -18.48 -19.78
CA THR A 161 -32.93 -17.25 -20.52
C THR A 161 -31.44 -16.93 -20.33
N LYS A 162 -30.73 -16.61 -21.43
CA LYS A 162 -29.32 -16.20 -21.34
C LYS A 162 -29.23 -14.85 -20.62
N ARG A 163 -28.45 -14.83 -19.53
CA ARG A 163 -28.21 -13.64 -18.71
C ARG A 163 -26.73 -13.52 -18.42
N PHE A 164 -26.31 -12.31 -18.11
CA PHE A 164 -24.99 -12.01 -17.57
C PHE A 164 -25.17 -11.48 -16.14
N GLY A 165 -24.56 -12.17 -15.18
CA GLY A 165 -24.52 -11.72 -13.79
C GLY A 165 -23.43 -10.66 -13.59
N LEU A 166 -23.46 -10.01 -12.41
CA LEU A 166 -22.46 -9.04 -11.98
C LEU A 166 -21.41 -9.66 -11.05
N ASP A 167 -21.32 -10.97 -10.99
CA ASP A 167 -20.35 -11.68 -10.16
C ASP A 167 -18.93 -11.20 -10.45
N GLY A 168 -18.23 -10.67 -9.44
CA GLY A 168 -16.91 -10.05 -9.56
C GLY A 168 -16.91 -8.61 -10.08
N SER A 169 -18.09 -8.01 -10.29
CA SER A 169 -18.25 -6.62 -10.74
C SER A 169 -19.25 -5.85 -9.87
N GLU A 170 -19.44 -6.26 -8.64
CA GLU A 170 -20.43 -5.72 -7.70
C GLU A 170 -20.20 -4.24 -7.40
N SER A 171 -18.95 -3.78 -7.50
CA SER A 171 -18.58 -2.36 -7.32
C SER A 171 -19.14 -1.43 -8.39
N LEU A 172 -19.72 -1.97 -9.48
CA LEU A 172 -20.40 -1.18 -10.52
C LEU A 172 -21.86 -0.82 -10.15
N VAL A 173 -22.40 -1.44 -9.13
CA VAL A 173 -23.82 -1.30 -8.75
C VAL A 173 -24.11 -0.02 -7.98
N PRO A 174 -23.32 0.38 -6.94
CA PRO A 174 -23.55 1.55 -6.11
C PRO A 174 -23.44 2.89 -6.80
#